data_b7c3a20765012d8e75327c2bd89d63d4
#
_entry.id   b7c3a20765012d8e75327c2bd89d63d4
#
_cell.length_a   1.000
_cell.length_b   1.000
_cell.length_c   1.000
_cell.angle_alpha   90.00
_cell.angle_beta   90.00
_cell.angle_gamma   90.00
#
_symmetry.space_group_name_H-M   'P 1'
#
loop_
_entity.id
_entity.type
_entity.pdbx_description
1 polymer ?
#
loop_
_entity_poly.entity_id
_entity_poly.type
_entity_poly.pdbx_seq_one_letter_code
_entity_poly.pdbx_strand_id
1 'polypeptide(L)'
;MHKEFKRTIPGSLKLLKRVLSEWQKLMTPVFWDYKNDAPWWYNERALLSLFAGAIWQSNGWAFEEFTTDKWRMTRQGDRKKGKGRGDIMFGISNTNFVTEAKQCWPILERKSNNALKTLTKAIENAQSEASRLPLYGKRLGIVFATPRLHENNLPYEDEILESFTKGLRKMKNTTLAWFFPAEKRTLNGKDGYRYPGIVLLIKRFAG
;
A
#
# COMPACT_ATOMS: atom_id res chain seq x y z
N MET A 1 21.17 0.25 13.52
CA MET A 1 20.87 0.16 12.07
C MET A 1 19.65 -0.73 11.86
N HIS A 2 18.45 -0.16 11.98
CA HIS A 2 17.20 -0.93 11.88
C HIS A 2 16.58 -0.72 10.49
N LYS A 3 17.11 -1.38 9.47
CA LYS A 3 16.40 -1.61 8.21
C LYS A 3 15.33 -2.68 8.47
N GLU A 4 14.24 -2.31 9.08
CA GLU A 4 13.14 -3.26 9.30
C GLU A 4 12.24 -3.36 8.07
N PHE A 5 12.65 -4.18 7.12
CA PHE A 5 11.75 -4.75 6.14
C PHE A 5 11.05 -5.96 6.77
N LYS A 6 9.90 -5.75 7.38
CA LYS A 6 9.08 -6.88 7.84
C LYS A 6 7.90 -7.07 6.91
N ARG A 7 7.62 -8.31 6.57
CA ARG A 7 6.50 -8.69 5.71
C ARG A 7 5.77 -9.89 6.29
N THR A 8 4.45 -9.81 6.23
CA THR A 8 3.56 -10.94 6.50
C THR A 8 2.83 -11.26 5.21
N ILE A 9 2.87 -12.49 4.74
CA ILE A 9 2.26 -12.91 3.47
C ILE A 9 1.39 -14.14 3.73
N PRO A 10 0.04 -14.01 3.64
CA PRO A 10 -0.85 -15.17 3.68
C PRO A 10 -0.55 -16.15 2.56
N GLY A 11 -0.80 -17.44 2.78
CA GLY A 11 -0.50 -18.50 1.81
C GLY A 11 -1.07 -18.26 0.41
N SER A 12 -2.27 -17.65 0.32
CA SER A 12 -2.94 -17.32 -0.93
C SER A 12 -2.23 -16.26 -1.79
N LEU A 13 -1.27 -15.52 -1.21
CA LEU A 13 -0.51 -14.45 -1.87
C LEU A 13 1.01 -14.67 -1.83
N LYS A 14 1.47 -15.90 -1.58
CA LYS A 14 2.92 -16.25 -1.57
C LYS A 14 3.65 -15.84 -2.86
N LEU A 15 2.95 -15.84 -4.00
CA LEU A 15 3.49 -15.39 -5.29
C LEU A 15 4.02 -13.95 -5.25
N LEU A 16 3.45 -13.09 -4.39
CA LEU A 16 3.87 -11.70 -4.26
C LEU A 16 5.17 -11.53 -3.45
N LYS A 17 5.75 -12.61 -2.90
CA LYS A 17 6.96 -12.53 -2.07
C LYS A 17 8.11 -11.81 -2.79
N ARG A 18 8.36 -12.16 -4.05
CA ARG A 18 9.40 -11.55 -4.87
C ARG A 18 9.06 -10.11 -5.20
N VAL A 19 7.81 -9.83 -5.62
CA VAL A 19 7.34 -8.46 -5.91
C VAL A 19 7.57 -7.54 -4.72
N LEU A 20 7.22 -7.97 -3.51
CA LEU A 20 7.45 -7.18 -2.30
C LEU A 20 8.94 -6.95 -2.02
N SER A 21 9.80 -7.93 -2.32
CA SER A 21 11.26 -7.75 -2.22
C SER A 21 11.78 -6.71 -3.20
N GLU A 22 11.36 -6.78 -4.46
CA GLU A 22 11.77 -5.82 -5.49
C GLU A 22 11.20 -4.42 -5.20
N TRP A 23 9.94 -4.32 -4.76
CA TRP A 23 9.35 -3.06 -4.33
C TRP A 23 10.17 -2.39 -3.21
N GLN A 24 10.60 -3.16 -2.22
CA GLN A 24 11.46 -2.66 -1.15
C GLN A 24 12.81 -2.15 -1.68
N LYS A 25 13.41 -2.85 -2.65
CA LYS A 25 14.67 -2.40 -3.28
C LYS A 25 14.48 -1.10 -4.04
N LEU A 26 13.35 -0.95 -4.77
CA LEU A 26 13.04 0.27 -5.53
C LEU A 26 12.81 1.50 -4.63
N MET A 27 12.41 1.31 -3.38
CA MET A 27 12.31 2.42 -2.43
C MET A 27 13.66 3.01 -2.03
N THR A 28 14.74 2.21 -2.13
CA THR A 28 16.07 2.56 -1.61
C THR A 28 16.84 3.57 -2.48
N PRO A 29 16.93 3.45 -3.83
CA PRO A 29 17.68 4.39 -4.67
C PRO A 29 17.19 5.83 -4.58
N VAL A 30 15.88 6.04 -4.76
CA VAL A 30 15.27 7.38 -4.67
C VAL A 30 15.52 8.00 -3.30
N PHE A 31 15.59 7.17 -2.28
CA PHE A 31 15.92 7.55 -0.93
C PHE A 31 17.38 7.99 -0.73
N TRP A 32 18.35 7.35 -1.39
CA TRP A 32 19.76 7.67 -1.24
C TRP A 32 20.21 8.84 -2.09
N ASP A 33 19.67 8.96 -3.29
CA ASP A 33 20.08 9.96 -4.27
C ASP A 33 19.58 11.37 -3.92
N TYR A 34 18.46 11.48 -3.22
CA TYR A 34 17.82 12.76 -2.86
C TYR A 34 17.70 12.91 -1.34
N LYS A 35 18.64 13.65 -0.73
CA LYS A 35 18.74 13.81 0.73
C LYS A 35 17.46 14.30 1.43
N ASN A 36 16.66 15.10 0.73
CA ASN A 36 15.44 15.73 1.26
C ASN A 36 14.17 15.26 0.56
N ASP A 37 14.18 14.07 -0.04
CA ASP A 37 13.05 13.51 -0.75
C ASP A 37 12.81 12.04 -0.35
N ALA A 38 11.60 11.56 -0.58
CA ALA A 38 11.22 10.18 -0.33
C ALA A 38 10.09 9.73 -1.27
N PRO A 39 10.13 8.50 -1.80
CA PRO A 39 9.10 7.99 -2.70
C PRO A 39 7.69 8.07 -2.11
N TRP A 40 7.55 7.92 -0.80
CA TRP A 40 6.25 7.93 -0.12
C TRP A 40 5.63 9.32 0.09
N TRP A 41 6.32 10.39 -0.31
CA TRP A 41 5.76 11.75 -0.34
C TRP A 41 4.93 12.03 -1.59
N TYR A 42 5.11 11.20 -2.61
CA TYR A 42 4.40 11.35 -3.87
C TYR A 42 2.98 10.77 -3.80
N ASN A 43 2.21 11.03 -4.85
CA ASN A 43 0.83 10.59 -4.95
C ASN A 43 0.72 9.08 -5.20
N GLU A 44 -0.51 8.59 -5.14
CA GLU A 44 -0.86 7.19 -5.36
C GLU A 44 -0.29 6.62 -6.65
N ARG A 45 -0.32 7.39 -7.74
CA ARG A 45 0.18 6.95 -9.06
C ARG A 45 1.68 6.68 -9.04
N ALA A 46 2.46 7.57 -8.44
CA ALA A 46 3.91 7.37 -8.32
C ALA A 46 4.24 6.09 -7.51
N LEU A 47 3.50 5.85 -6.44
CA LEU A 47 3.66 4.63 -5.63
C LEU A 47 3.21 3.38 -6.38
N LEU A 48 2.15 3.50 -7.18
CA LEU A 48 1.66 2.42 -8.04
C LEU A 48 2.68 2.08 -9.12
N SER A 49 3.29 3.09 -9.77
CA SER A 49 4.34 2.88 -10.77
C SER A 49 5.57 2.17 -10.20
N LEU A 50 5.98 2.49 -8.95
CA LEU A 50 7.03 1.74 -8.27
C LEU A 50 6.62 0.27 -8.01
N PHE A 51 5.35 0.03 -7.70
CA PHE A 51 4.84 -1.32 -7.55
C PHE A 51 4.80 -2.07 -8.89
N ALA A 52 4.38 -1.41 -9.98
CA ALA A 52 4.45 -1.97 -11.33
C ALA A 52 5.89 -2.31 -11.74
N GLY A 53 6.84 -1.42 -11.45
CA GLY A 53 8.28 -1.68 -11.66
C GLY A 53 8.76 -2.92 -10.90
N ALA A 54 8.32 -3.11 -9.66
CA ALA A 54 8.64 -4.30 -8.88
C ALA A 54 8.07 -5.60 -9.48
N ILE A 55 6.88 -5.53 -10.10
CA ILE A 55 6.27 -6.66 -10.81
C ILE A 55 7.12 -7.02 -12.03
N TRP A 56 7.53 -6.04 -12.85
CA TRP A 56 8.40 -6.26 -14.01
C TRP A 56 9.75 -6.87 -13.59
N GLN A 57 10.39 -6.37 -12.54
CA GLN A 57 11.63 -6.93 -11.99
C GLN A 57 11.46 -8.33 -11.39
N SER A 58 10.22 -8.73 -11.12
CA SER A 58 9.88 -10.07 -10.63
C SER A 58 9.56 -11.06 -11.74
N ASN A 59 9.87 -10.74 -13.00
CA ASN A 59 9.51 -11.49 -14.21
C ASN A 59 7.99 -11.60 -14.38
N GLY A 60 7.25 -10.60 -13.96
CA GLY A 60 5.84 -10.41 -14.24
C GLY A 60 5.61 -9.38 -15.34
N TRP A 61 4.37 -9.04 -15.57
CA TRP A 61 3.93 -7.93 -16.41
C TRP A 61 2.88 -7.11 -15.67
N ALA A 62 2.79 -5.81 -15.97
CA ALA A 62 1.84 -4.90 -15.35
C ALA A 62 1.35 -3.85 -16.35
N PHE A 63 0.05 -3.53 -16.29
CA PHE A 63 -0.59 -2.44 -17.01
C PHE A 63 -1.32 -1.55 -16.01
N GLU A 64 -0.90 -0.30 -15.90
CA GLU A 64 -1.55 0.73 -15.09
C GLU A 64 -2.71 1.36 -15.86
N GLU A 65 -3.71 1.87 -15.14
CA GLU A 65 -4.85 2.60 -15.73
C GLU A 65 -5.57 1.84 -16.87
N PHE A 66 -5.69 0.52 -16.75
CA PHE A 66 -6.25 -0.31 -17.81
C PHE A 66 -7.77 -0.10 -17.95
N THR A 67 -8.22 0.05 -19.19
CA THR A 67 -9.65 0.16 -19.49
C THR A 67 -10.35 -1.16 -19.24
N THR A 68 -11.47 -1.12 -18.55
CA THR A 68 -12.27 -2.30 -18.21
C THR A 68 -13.73 -1.94 -18.00
N ASP A 69 -14.58 -2.95 -17.95
CA ASP A 69 -15.95 -2.78 -17.49
C ASP A 69 -16.00 -2.88 -15.96
N LYS A 70 -16.70 -1.94 -15.33
CA LYS A 70 -16.96 -1.97 -13.88
C LYS A 70 -18.44 -2.12 -13.61
N TRP A 71 -18.77 -2.91 -12.59
CA TRP A 71 -20.12 -2.96 -12.06
C TRP A 71 -20.38 -1.75 -11.16
N ARG A 72 -21.48 -1.05 -11.40
CA ARG A 72 -21.92 0.09 -10.59
C ARG A 72 -23.33 -0.20 -10.07
N MET A 73 -23.60 0.19 -8.84
CA MET A 73 -24.98 0.22 -8.34
C MET A 73 -25.65 1.49 -8.86
N THR A 74 -26.84 1.35 -9.43
CA THR A 74 -27.70 2.47 -9.77
C THR A 74 -28.32 3.04 -8.50
N ARG A 75 -28.94 4.23 -8.58
CA ARG A 75 -29.71 4.81 -7.45
C ARG A 75 -30.90 3.93 -7.05
N GLN A 76 -31.40 3.10 -7.95
CA GLN A 76 -32.50 2.15 -7.73
C GLN A 76 -32.02 0.80 -7.16
N GLY A 77 -30.72 0.62 -6.93
CA GLY A 77 -30.18 -0.62 -6.36
C GLY A 77 -29.80 -1.69 -7.40
N ASP A 78 -30.01 -1.42 -8.70
CA ASP A 78 -29.65 -2.36 -9.76
C ASP A 78 -28.17 -2.35 -10.04
N ARG A 79 -27.63 -3.49 -10.47
CA ARG A 79 -26.25 -3.60 -10.97
C ARG A 79 -26.21 -3.27 -12.46
N LYS A 80 -25.52 -2.19 -12.82
CA LYS A 80 -25.27 -1.82 -14.22
C LYS A 80 -23.80 -1.95 -14.56
N LYS A 81 -23.51 -2.58 -15.69
CA LYS A 81 -22.18 -2.65 -16.27
C LYS A 81 -21.87 -1.36 -17.04
N GLY A 82 -20.71 -0.78 -16.84
CA GLY A 82 -20.28 0.44 -17.53
C GLY A 82 -18.78 0.49 -17.72
N LYS A 83 -18.30 1.24 -18.69
CA LYS A 83 -16.87 1.46 -18.91
C LYS A 83 -16.25 2.15 -17.71
N GLY A 84 -15.04 1.72 -17.35
CA GLY A 84 -14.25 2.27 -16.25
C GLY A 84 -12.76 1.98 -16.44
N ARG A 85 -11.98 2.30 -15.44
CA ARG A 85 -10.55 1.94 -15.38
C ARG A 85 -10.27 1.23 -14.07
N GLY A 86 -9.42 0.19 -14.13
CA GLY A 86 -8.78 -0.38 -12.97
C GLY A 86 -7.40 0.24 -12.81
N ASP A 87 -6.90 0.32 -11.59
CA ASP A 87 -5.65 1.04 -11.33
C ASP A 87 -4.44 0.26 -11.83
N ILE A 88 -4.40 -1.08 -11.61
CA ILE A 88 -3.36 -1.93 -12.19
C ILE A 88 -3.88 -3.36 -12.43
N MET A 89 -3.56 -3.91 -13.59
CA MET A 89 -3.68 -5.31 -13.92
C MET A 89 -2.28 -5.90 -14.08
N PHE A 90 -2.00 -7.04 -13.49
CA PHE A 90 -0.69 -7.65 -13.58
C PHE A 90 -0.73 -9.18 -13.52
N GLY A 91 0.32 -9.80 -14.03
CA GLY A 91 0.53 -11.24 -13.97
C GLY A 91 1.86 -11.62 -13.35
N ILE A 92 1.83 -12.62 -12.49
CA ILE A 92 3.02 -13.28 -11.92
C ILE A 92 2.86 -14.79 -12.10
N SER A 93 3.85 -15.42 -12.71
CA SER A 93 3.75 -16.83 -13.13
C SER A 93 2.45 -17.03 -13.93
N ASN A 94 1.63 -18.00 -13.61
CA ASN A 94 0.37 -18.28 -14.30
C ASN A 94 -0.86 -17.67 -13.58
N THR A 95 -0.67 -16.61 -12.81
CA THR A 95 -1.75 -15.97 -12.06
C THR A 95 -1.89 -14.52 -12.43
N ASN A 96 -3.09 -14.14 -12.88
CA ASN A 96 -3.44 -12.75 -13.15
C ASN A 96 -4.15 -12.11 -11.96
N PHE A 97 -3.91 -10.83 -11.79
CA PHE A 97 -4.49 -9.99 -10.75
C PHE A 97 -5.07 -8.73 -11.38
N VAL A 98 -6.22 -8.29 -10.85
CA VAL A 98 -6.82 -6.99 -11.15
C VAL A 98 -7.02 -6.26 -9.84
N THR A 99 -6.67 -4.98 -9.79
CA THR A 99 -6.58 -4.30 -8.51
C THR A 99 -7.15 -2.89 -8.54
N GLU A 100 -7.57 -2.45 -7.38
CA GLU A 100 -7.82 -1.06 -7.04
C GLU A 100 -6.84 -0.64 -5.93
N ALA A 101 -6.25 0.52 -6.09
CA ALA A 101 -5.30 1.10 -5.16
C ALA A 101 -5.90 2.26 -4.37
N LYS A 102 -5.38 2.52 -3.20
CA LYS A 102 -5.68 3.70 -2.39
C LYS A 102 -4.40 4.18 -1.72
N GLN A 103 -4.30 5.49 -1.57
CA GLN A 103 -3.32 6.10 -0.69
C GLN A 103 -4.02 6.62 0.57
N CYS A 104 -3.36 6.50 1.72
CA CYS A 104 -3.83 7.13 2.94
C CYS A 104 -2.67 7.64 3.80
N TRP A 105 -2.98 8.58 4.69
CA TRP A 105 -2.02 9.29 5.52
C TRP A 105 -2.40 9.14 7.00
N PRO A 106 -2.20 7.94 7.60
CA PRO A 106 -2.58 7.71 8.99
C PRO A 106 -1.71 8.54 9.94
N ILE A 107 -2.37 9.21 10.90
CA ILE A 107 -1.67 9.97 11.93
C ILE A 107 -1.26 9.00 13.04
N LEU A 108 0.03 9.00 13.36
CA LEU A 108 0.60 8.22 14.44
C LEU A 108 0.55 9.04 15.74
N GLU A 109 -0.06 8.45 16.75
CA GLU A 109 -0.21 9.06 18.07
C GLU A 109 0.11 8.04 19.17
N ARG A 110 0.65 8.53 20.26
CA ARG A 110 0.93 7.72 21.44
C ARG A 110 -0.36 7.15 22.02
N LYS A 111 -0.37 5.84 22.32
CA LYS A 111 -1.51 5.14 22.94
C LYS A 111 -2.81 5.17 22.10
N SER A 112 -2.73 5.42 20.80
CA SER A 112 -3.88 5.49 19.89
C SER A 112 -3.88 4.37 18.86
N ASN A 113 -5.06 3.86 18.52
CA ASN A 113 -5.26 2.89 17.45
C ASN A 113 -5.86 3.54 16.18
N ASN A 114 -5.96 4.86 16.11
CA ASN A 114 -6.60 5.57 14.99
C ASN A 114 -5.90 5.31 13.66
N ALA A 115 -4.56 5.23 13.67
CA ALA A 115 -3.78 4.88 12.49
C ALA A 115 -4.19 3.51 11.92
N LEU A 116 -4.32 2.49 12.77
CA LEU A 116 -4.74 1.15 12.35
C LEU A 116 -6.19 1.11 11.85
N LYS A 117 -7.09 1.89 12.45
CA LYS A 117 -8.48 2.06 11.96
C LYS A 117 -8.49 2.70 10.57
N THR A 118 -7.67 3.72 10.35
CA THR A 118 -7.51 4.37 9.03
C THR A 118 -7.05 3.37 7.98
N LEU A 119 -6.04 2.53 8.29
CA LEU A 119 -5.56 1.49 7.40
C LEU A 119 -6.63 0.44 7.09
N THR A 120 -7.36 0.00 8.12
CA THR A 120 -8.44 -0.98 7.96
C THR A 120 -9.52 -0.45 7.02
N LYS A 121 -9.98 0.78 7.25
CA LYS A 121 -10.96 1.43 6.38
C LYS A 121 -10.46 1.60 4.94
N ALA A 122 -9.19 1.99 4.76
CA ALA A 122 -8.61 2.17 3.44
C ALA A 122 -8.54 0.85 2.66
N ILE A 123 -8.11 -0.25 3.29
CA ILE A 123 -8.02 -1.56 2.62
C ILE A 123 -9.40 -2.17 2.34
N GLU A 124 -10.39 -1.93 3.19
CA GLU A 124 -11.78 -2.33 2.94
C GLU A 124 -12.38 -1.57 1.77
N ASN A 125 -12.14 -0.26 1.66
CA ASN A 125 -12.54 0.55 0.52
C ASN A 125 -11.89 0.05 -0.78
N ALA A 126 -10.58 -0.16 -0.79
CA ALA A 126 -9.88 -0.72 -1.95
C ALA A 126 -10.43 -2.09 -2.37
N GLN A 127 -10.73 -2.97 -1.41
CA GLN A 127 -11.37 -4.26 -1.70
C GLN A 127 -12.80 -4.10 -2.25
N SER A 128 -13.59 -3.18 -1.70
CA SER A 128 -14.94 -2.89 -2.18
C SER A 128 -14.92 -2.40 -3.61
N GLU A 129 -13.99 -1.52 -3.97
CA GLU A 129 -13.82 -1.07 -5.36
C GLU A 129 -13.31 -2.20 -6.26
N ALA A 130 -12.33 -2.99 -5.83
CA ALA A 130 -11.83 -4.14 -6.57
C ALA A 130 -12.92 -5.20 -6.81
N SER A 131 -13.93 -5.31 -5.93
CA SER A 131 -15.07 -6.21 -6.12
C SER A 131 -15.91 -5.91 -7.37
N ARG A 132 -15.81 -4.67 -7.87
CA ARG A 132 -16.53 -4.19 -9.05
C ARG A 132 -15.78 -4.46 -10.36
N LEU A 133 -14.51 -4.89 -10.28
CA LEU A 133 -13.71 -5.28 -11.42
C LEU A 133 -14.16 -6.63 -11.99
N PRO A 134 -13.93 -6.89 -13.30
CA PRO A 134 -14.26 -8.17 -13.91
C PRO A 134 -13.39 -9.29 -13.37
N LEU A 135 -13.83 -10.54 -13.62
CA LEU A 135 -13.18 -11.76 -13.14
C LEU A 135 -12.03 -12.24 -14.05
N TYR A 136 -11.27 -11.33 -14.67
CA TYR A 136 -10.09 -11.71 -15.48
C TYR A 136 -8.91 -12.21 -14.64
N GLY A 137 -9.02 -12.16 -13.32
CA GLY A 137 -7.97 -12.56 -12.40
C GLY A 137 -8.42 -12.49 -10.93
N LYS A 138 -7.47 -12.71 -10.02
CA LYS A 138 -7.72 -12.53 -8.59
C LYS A 138 -7.84 -11.03 -8.29
N ARG A 139 -8.92 -10.62 -7.67
CA ARG A 139 -9.16 -9.22 -7.30
C ARG A 139 -8.44 -8.87 -6.00
N LEU A 140 -7.68 -7.78 -6.03
CA LEU A 140 -6.92 -7.29 -4.87
C LEU A 140 -7.27 -5.83 -4.58
N GLY A 141 -7.39 -5.48 -3.31
CA GLY A 141 -7.25 -4.11 -2.85
C GLY A 141 -5.78 -3.87 -2.47
N ILE A 142 -5.22 -2.73 -2.87
CA ILE A 142 -3.89 -2.28 -2.50
C ILE A 142 -3.99 -0.96 -1.76
N VAL A 143 -3.21 -0.79 -0.69
CA VAL A 143 -3.11 0.49 0.02
C VAL A 143 -1.66 0.86 0.21
N PHE A 144 -1.30 2.04 -0.25
CA PHE A 144 -0.06 2.72 0.09
C PHE A 144 -0.35 3.68 1.24
N ALA A 145 0.17 3.38 2.41
CA ALA A 145 -0.02 4.23 3.56
C ALA A 145 1.28 4.94 3.92
N THR A 146 1.23 6.27 3.96
CA THR A 146 2.32 7.11 4.40
C THR A 146 2.00 7.64 5.80
N PRO A 147 2.46 6.97 6.86
CA PRO A 147 2.22 7.42 8.21
C PRO A 147 2.86 8.79 8.45
N ARG A 148 2.18 9.62 9.23
CA ARG A 148 2.67 10.93 9.64
C ARG A 148 2.63 11.09 11.16
N LEU A 149 3.66 11.71 11.69
CA LEU A 149 3.87 11.92 13.11
C LEU A 149 3.98 13.42 13.37
N HIS A 150 3.08 13.99 14.18
CA HIS A 150 3.15 15.40 14.55
C HIS A 150 4.41 15.67 15.37
N GLU A 151 5.04 16.84 15.20
CA GLU A 151 6.29 17.21 15.85
C GLU A 151 6.25 17.06 17.38
N ASN A 152 5.12 17.33 18.02
CA ASN A 152 4.95 17.15 19.48
C ASN A 152 5.12 15.69 19.94
N ASN A 153 5.05 14.73 19.03
CA ASN A 153 5.21 13.30 19.32
C ASN A 153 6.62 12.76 19.02
N LEU A 154 7.52 13.59 18.49
CA LEU A 154 8.89 13.18 18.12
C LEU A 154 9.69 12.58 19.28
N PRO A 155 9.59 13.06 20.54
CA PRO A 155 10.28 12.44 21.66
C PRO A 155 9.87 10.97 21.90
N TYR A 156 8.73 10.54 21.37
CA TYR A 156 8.16 9.22 21.53
C TYR A 156 8.12 8.42 20.22
N GLU A 157 8.84 8.85 19.17
CA GLU A 157 8.76 8.27 17.82
C GLU A 157 9.02 6.76 17.82
N ASP A 158 10.06 6.29 18.49
CA ASP A 158 10.39 4.86 18.52
C ASP A 158 9.29 4.03 19.21
N GLU A 159 8.77 4.48 20.35
CA GLU A 159 7.66 3.83 21.05
C GLU A 159 6.41 3.75 20.16
N ILE A 160 6.10 4.85 19.47
CA ILE A 160 4.93 4.95 18.60
C ILE A 160 5.08 4.01 17.38
N LEU A 161 6.24 4.03 16.72
CA LEU A 161 6.51 3.15 15.57
C LEU A 161 6.52 1.68 15.95
N GLU A 162 7.08 1.33 17.11
CA GLU A 162 7.04 -0.04 17.63
C GLU A 162 5.61 -0.49 17.89
N SER A 163 4.81 0.32 18.60
CA SER A 163 3.40 0.05 18.86
C SER A 163 2.61 -0.11 17.56
N PHE A 164 2.82 0.79 16.61
CA PHE A 164 2.16 0.75 15.29
C PHE A 164 2.51 -0.52 14.50
N THR A 165 3.80 -0.85 14.40
CA THR A 165 4.25 -2.06 13.70
C THR A 165 3.79 -3.34 14.39
N LYS A 166 3.69 -3.36 15.72
CA LYS A 166 3.07 -4.46 16.48
C LYS A 166 1.59 -4.62 16.15
N GLY A 167 0.88 -3.49 15.97
CA GLY A 167 -0.50 -3.47 15.50
C GLY A 167 -0.65 -4.00 14.07
N LEU A 168 0.22 -3.58 13.14
CA LEU A 168 0.24 -4.08 11.76
C LEU A 168 0.35 -5.61 11.70
N ARG A 169 1.22 -6.21 12.51
CA ARG A 169 1.39 -7.68 12.54
C ARG A 169 0.14 -8.44 12.96
N LYS A 170 -0.81 -7.79 13.64
CA LYS A 170 -2.08 -8.39 14.05
C LYS A 170 -3.16 -8.32 12.97
N MET A 171 -2.95 -7.59 11.87
CA MET A 171 -3.91 -7.51 10.77
C MET A 171 -4.02 -8.85 10.04
N LYS A 172 -5.16 -9.51 10.18
CA LYS A 172 -5.38 -10.85 9.61
C LYS A 172 -5.65 -10.79 8.11
N ASN A 173 -5.26 -11.86 7.40
CA ASN A 173 -5.52 -12.05 5.96
C ASN A 173 -5.04 -10.90 5.07
N THR A 174 -4.02 -10.16 5.51
CA THR A 174 -3.45 -9.02 4.80
C THR A 174 -1.98 -9.28 4.55
N THR A 175 -1.54 -9.11 3.31
CA THR A 175 -0.12 -9.04 2.98
C THR A 175 0.37 -7.66 3.35
N LEU A 176 1.45 -7.61 4.10
CA LEU A 176 2.02 -6.40 4.65
C LEU A 176 3.51 -6.32 4.32
N ALA A 177 3.94 -5.16 3.86
CA ALA A 177 5.34 -4.78 3.83
C ALA A 177 5.45 -3.33 4.33
N TRP A 178 6.53 -3.00 5.04
CA TRP A 178 6.77 -1.63 5.48
C TRP A 178 8.25 -1.30 5.46
N PHE A 179 8.52 -0.01 5.36
CA PHE A 179 9.86 0.54 5.33
C PHE A 179 9.90 1.83 6.15
N PHE A 180 10.61 1.82 7.28
CA PHE A 180 10.85 2.94 8.18
C PHE A 180 12.35 3.14 8.36
N PRO A 181 13.05 3.79 7.42
CA PRO A 181 14.48 3.98 7.49
C PRO A 181 14.85 4.99 8.59
N ALA A 182 15.78 4.61 9.47
CA ALA A 182 16.19 5.47 10.59
C ALA A 182 16.79 6.80 10.11
N GLU A 183 17.53 6.78 9.01
CA GLU A 183 18.24 7.93 8.44
C GLU A 183 17.30 9.02 7.88
N LYS A 184 16.06 8.66 7.55
CA LYS A 184 15.06 9.57 6.96
C LYS A 184 13.92 9.94 7.91
N ARG A 185 13.97 9.51 9.15
CA ARG A 185 13.01 9.95 10.16
C ARG A 185 13.05 11.45 10.41
N THR A 186 14.09 12.15 9.92
CA THR A 186 14.24 13.61 9.99
C THR A 186 13.53 14.37 8.89
N LEU A 187 12.89 13.72 7.92
CA LEU A 187 12.16 14.38 6.85
C LEU A 187 10.88 15.02 7.38
N ASN A 188 10.93 16.34 7.57
CA ASN A 188 9.82 17.14 8.04
C ASN A 188 9.08 17.76 6.85
N GLY A 189 7.76 17.57 6.81
CA GLY A 189 6.89 18.36 5.95
C GLY A 189 6.77 19.80 6.43
N LYS A 190 6.36 20.70 5.54
CA LYS A 190 6.05 22.09 5.88
C LYS A 190 4.77 22.24 6.73
N ASP A 191 4.04 21.14 6.90
CA ASP A 191 2.78 21.04 7.64
C ASP A 191 2.94 20.66 9.12
N GLY A 192 4.17 20.65 9.64
CA GLY A 192 4.47 20.27 11.04
C GLY A 192 4.43 18.77 11.30
N TYR A 193 4.39 17.97 10.23
CA TYR A 193 4.45 16.51 10.34
C TYR A 193 5.76 15.95 9.81
N ARG A 194 6.19 14.86 10.43
CA ARG A 194 7.26 13.98 9.97
C ARG A 194 6.66 12.74 9.30
N TYR A 195 7.31 12.26 8.25
CA TYR A 195 6.89 11.13 7.43
C TYR A 195 7.92 10.01 7.52
N PRO A 196 7.85 9.15 8.55
CA PRO A 196 8.95 8.23 8.89
C PRO A 196 9.14 7.09 7.86
N GLY A 197 8.20 6.88 6.94
CA GLY A 197 8.28 5.80 5.97
C GLY A 197 6.94 5.44 5.35
N ILE A 198 6.82 4.20 4.88
CA ILE A 198 5.66 3.72 4.13
C ILE A 198 5.24 2.32 4.57
N VAL A 199 3.95 2.03 4.47
CA VAL A 199 3.35 0.70 4.61
C VAL A 199 2.60 0.36 3.33
N LEU A 200 2.84 -0.82 2.80
CA LEU A 200 2.08 -1.43 1.71
C LEU A 200 1.19 -2.53 2.27
N LEU A 201 -0.11 -2.41 2.04
CA LEU A 201 -1.10 -3.44 2.39
C LEU A 201 -1.70 -3.99 1.10
N ILE A 202 -1.81 -5.32 1.02
CA ILE A 202 -2.49 -6.01 -0.08
C ILE A 202 -3.44 -7.04 0.50
N LYS A 203 -4.70 -6.99 0.09
CA LYS A 203 -5.72 -7.92 0.55
C LYS A 203 -6.54 -8.44 -0.60
N ARG A 204 -6.69 -9.78 -0.65
CA ARG A 204 -7.51 -10.44 -1.67
C ARG A 204 -8.99 -10.24 -1.33
N PHE A 205 -9.78 -9.91 -2.35
CA PHE A 205 -11.21 -10.02 -2.26
C PHE A 205 -11.59 -11.51 -2.24
N ALA A 206 -12.25 -11.93 -1.18
CA ALA A 206 -12.84 -13.25 -1.08
C ALA A 206 -14.27 -13.14 -1.61
N GLY A 207 -14.46 -13.43 -2.88
CA GLY A 207 -15.76 -13.60 -3.51
C GLY A 207 -15.93 -15.05 -3.86
#